data_273c5683da2651cff47717e2f90572e5
#
_entry.id   273c5683da2651cff47717e2f90572e5
#
_cell.length_a   1.000
_cell.length_b   1.000
_cell.length_c   1.000
_cell.angle_alpha   90.00
_cell.angle_beta   90.00
_cell.angle_gamma   90.00
#
_symmetry.space_group_name_H-M   'P 1'
#
loop_
_entity.id
_entity.type
_entity.pdbx_description
1 polymer ?
#
loop_
_entity_poly.entity_id
_entity_poly.type
_entity_poly.pdbx_seq_one_letter_code
_entity_poly.pdbx_strand_id
1 'polypeptide(L)'
;MERDQQKKIVEALVLASREPIAATRIAEIVPGCTPSEAKELVKELDLEYERFDRAFEIWEVAGGYQIRTRPAFSGYLHQLQRERTFRLSRAALETLAVVAYRQPVTRAEVENIRGVDLGAVLRGLVERGLVRIAGHRDIPGRPLLYATTKRFLEVFGFSRLEDLPTLREIDDLVPPRVGPASEGEEAAITPLSAEGAVAPPSETPASEAADFGAKLGGERGELH
;
A
#
# COMPACT_ATOMS: atom_id res chain seq x y z
N MET A 1 -30.24 -14.82 -4.12
CA MET A 1 -28.95 -15.35 -4.66
C MET A 1 -28.30 -16.16 -3.55
N GLU A 2 -27.66 -17.25 -3.85
CA GLU A 2 -26.96 -18.05 -2.82
C GLU A 2 -25.74 -17.30 -2.28
N ARG A 3 -25.43 -17.48 -0.98
CA ARG A 3 -24.33 -16.80 -0.28
C ARG A 3 -22.97 -17.06 -0.96
N ASP A 4 -22.74 -18.30 -1.40
CA ASP A 4 -21.49 -18.67 -2.11
C ASP A 4 -21.33 -17.93 -3.44
N GLN A 5 -22.44 -17.66 -4.14
CA GLN A 5 -22.36 -16.86 -5.36
C GLN A 5 -22.10 -15.40 -5.07
N GLN A 6 -22.72 -14.84 -4.01
CA GLN A 6 -22.43 -13.48 -3.57
C GLN A 6 -20.94 -13.34 -3.20
N LYS A 7 -20.39 -14.31 -2.47
CA LYS A 7 -18.97 -14.33 -2.09
C LYS A 7 -18.03 -14.31 -3.30
N LYS A 8 -18.28 -15.13 -4.32
CA LYS A 8 -17.52 -15.14 -5.57
C LYS A 8 -17.60 -13.81 -6.33
N ILE A 9 -18.75 -13.16 -6.31
CA ILE A 9 -18.89 -11.84 -6.94
C ILE A 9 -18.10 -10.79 -6.16
N VAL A 10 -18.15 -10.80 -4.81
CA VAL A 10 -17.37 -9.90 -3.96
C VAL A 10 -15.88 -10.10 -4.21
N GLU A 11 -15.40 -11.35 -4.26
CA GLU A 11 -14.02 -11.68 -4.61
C GLU A 11 -13.61 -11.08 -5.96
N ALA A 12 -14.43 -11.27 -6.99
CA ALA A 12 -14.16 -10.74 -8.32
C ALA A 12 -14.13 -9.19 -8.33
N LEU A 13 -15.00 -8.53 -7.57
CA LEU A 13 -15.04 -7.08 -7.46
C LEU A 13 -13.79 -6.53 -6.79
N VAL A 14 -13.36 -7.13 -5.67
CA VAL A 14 -12.16 -6.70 -4.95
C VAL A 14 -10.90 -6.94 -5.79
N LEU A 15 -10.84 -8.09 -6.49
CA LEU A 15 -9.71 -8.44 -7.37
C LEU A 15 -9.61 -7.50 -8.58
N ALA A 16 -10.74 -7.15 -9.19
CA ALA A 16 -10.77 -6.29 -10.39
C ALA A 16 -10.58 -4.81 -10.08
N SER A 17 -10.76 -4.40 -8.82
CA SER A 17 -10.67 -3.00 -8.41
C SER A 17 -9.22 -2.53 -8.35
N ARG A 18 -8.92 -1.41 -9.01
CA ARG A 18 -7.60 -0.75 -8.96
C ARG A 18 -7.40 0.05 -7.67
N GLU A 19 -8.49 0.56 -7.12
CA GLU A 19 -8.54 1.34 -5.88
C GLU A 19 -9.33 0.57 -4.83
N PRO A 20 -9.12 0.83 -3.53
CA PRO A 20 -9.89 0.20 -2.47
C PRO A 20 -11.40 0.38 -2.67
N ILE A 21 -12.15 -0.72 -2.76
CA ILE A 21 -13.60 -0.72 -2.98
C ILE A 21 -14.35 -0.71 -1.65
N ALA A 22 -15.21 0.29 -1.43
CA ALA A 22 -15.99 0.41 -0.19
C ALA A 22 -17.09 -0.67 -0.10
N ALA A 23 -17.41 -1.12 1.12
CA ALA A 23 -18.49 -2.07 1.37
C ALA A 23 -19.85 -1.59 0.84
N THR A 24 -20.13 -0.28 0.88
CA THR A 24 -21.32 0.33 0.31
C THR A 24 -21.38 0.13 -1.20
N ARG A 25 -20.24 0.29 -1.90
CA ARG A 25 -20.14 0.09 -3.34
C ARG A 25 -20.32 -1.38 -3.73
N ILE A 26 -19.76 -2.30 -2.92
CA ILE A 26 -19.98 -3.75 -3.10
C ILE A 26 -21.48 -4.05 -3.00
N ALA A 27 -22.15 -3.54 -1.95
CA ALA A 27 -23.57 -3.77 -1.72
C ALA A 27 -24.49 -3.20 -2.84
N GLU A 28 -24.10 -2.10 -3.47
CA GLU A 28 -24.81 -1.54 -4.63
C GLU A 28 -24.76 -2.46 -5.86
N ILE A 29 -23.66 -3.21 -6.02
CA ILE A 29 -23.41 -4.05 -7.19
C ILE A 29 -23.95 -5.47 -6.99
N VAL A 30 -23.84 -6.01 -5.76
CA VAL A 30 -24.23 -7.39 -5.43
C VAL A 30 -25.71 -7.45 -5.05
N PRO A 31 -26.57 -8.10 -5.84
CA PRO A 31 -28.02 -8.14 -5.57
C PRO A 31 -28.34 -8.78 -4.22
N GLY A 32 -29.15 -8.08 -3.43
CA GLY A 32 -29.59 -8.54 -2.11
C GLY A 32 -28.49 -8.59 -1.06
N CYS A 33 -27.43 -7.80 -1.24
CA CYS A 33 -26.35 -7.67 -0.27
C CYS A 33 -26.43 -6.29 0.41
N THR A 34 -26.32 -6.28 1.73
CA THR A 34 -26.18 -5.06 2.53
C THR A 34 -24.70 -4.72 2.75
N PRO A 35 -24.35 -3.47 3.10
CA PRO A 35 -22.96 -3.13 3.43
C PRO A 35 -22.38 -3.95 4.60
N SER A 36 -23.20 -4.40 5.54
CA SER A 36 -22.78 -5.26 6.64
C SER A 36 -22.45 -6.66 6.13
N GLU A 37 -23.30 -7.24 5.30
CA GLU A 37 -23.06 -8.54 4.67
C GLU A 37 -21.84 -8.51 3.74
N ALA A 38 -21.62 -7.41 3.02
CA ALA A 38 -20.41 -7.24 2.21
C ALA A 38 -19.12 -7.31 3.07
N LYS A 39 -19.11 -6.69 4.27
CA LYS A 39 -18.00 -6.78 5.21
C LYS A 39 -17.77 -8.19 5.72
N GLU A 40 -18.85 -8.91 6.03
CA GLU A 40 -18.79 -10.32 6.47
C GLU A 40 -18.23 -11.21 5.36
N LEU A 41 -18.68 -11.05 4.12
CA LEU A 41 -18.22 -11.82 2.97
C LEU A 41 -16.73 -11.57 2.68
N VAL A 42 -16.27 -10.31 2.79
CA VAL A 42 -14.84 -9.99 2.66
C VAL A 42 -14.02 -10.65 3.75
N LYS A 43 -14.50 -10.64 5.00
CA LYS A 43 -13.82 -11.30 6.12
C LYS A 43 -13.76 -12.82 5.95
N GLU A 44 -14.84 -13.43 5.45
CA GLU A 44 -14.86 -14.87 5.14
C GLU A 44 -13.83 -15.21 4.04
N LEU A 45 -13.73 -14.39 2.99
CA LEU A 45 -12.75 -14.57 1.92
C LEU A 45 -11.31 -14.48 2.45
N ASP A 46 -11.02 -13.50 3.29
CA ASP A 46 -9.67 -13.31 3.85
C ASP A 46 -9.27 -14.49 4.74
N LEU A 47 -10.20 -15.00 5.58
CA LEU A 47 -9.99 -16.22 6.36
C LEU A 47 -9.76 -17.46 5.48
N GLU A 48 -10.45 -17.57 4.34
CA GLU A 48 -10.21 -18.64 3.37
C GLU A 48 -8.80 -18.52 2.74
N TYR A 49 -8.38 -17.31 2.39
CA TYR A 49 -7.03 -17.08 1.85
C TYR A 49 -5.95 -17.42 2.87
N GLU A 50 -6.16 -17.11 4.14
CA GLU A 50 -5.28 -17.51 5.23
C GLU A 50 -5.23 -19.02 5.39
N ARG A 51 -6.40 -19.67 5.46
CA ARG A 51 -6.52 -21.14 5.62
C ARG A 51 -5.83 -21.92 4.49
N PHE A 52 -5.88 -21.41 3.26
CA PHE A 52 -5.25 -22.04 2.09
C PHE A 52 -3.83 -21.52 1.82
N ASP A 53 -3.24 -20.79 2.75
CA ASP A 53 -1.89 -20.20 2.64
C ASP A 53 -1.65 -19.49 1.31
N ARG A 54 -2.59 -18.64 0.91
CA ARG A 54 -2.48 -17.87 -0.33
C ARG A 54 -1.38 -16.81 -0.21
N ALA A 55 -0.73 -16.48 -1.32
CA ALA A 55 0.31 -15.47 -1.40
C ALA A 55 -0.21 -14.02 -1.31
N PHE A 56 -1.51 -13.84 -1.11
CA PHE A 56 -2.21 -12.57 -1.03
C PHE A 56 -3.26 -12.59 0.08
N GLU A 57 -3.68 -11.41 0.49
CA GLU A 57 -4.65 -11.15 1.56
C GLU A 57 -5.52 -9.93 1.20
N ILE A 58 -6.64 -9.73 1.90
CA ILE A 58 -7.50 -8.57 1.71
C ILE A 58 -7.21 -7.54 2.81
N TRP A 59 -6.78 -6.34 2.42
CA TRP A 59 -6.54 -5.24 3.34
C TRP A 59 -7.70 -4.26 3.34
N GLU A 60 -8.09 -3.81 4.54
CA GLU A 60 -8.97 -2.67 4.71
C GLU A 60 -8.12 -1.40 4.75
N VAL A 61 -8.23 -0.56 3.71
CA VAL A 61 -7.42 0.65 3.54
C VAL A 61 -8.24 1.74 2.88
N ALA A 62 -8.06 3.00 3.31
CA ALA A 62 -8.76 4.17 2.79
C ALA A 62 -10.30 4.04 2.77
N GLY A 63 -10.86 3.31 3.75
CA GLY A 63 -12.29 3.05 3.90
C GLY A 63 -12.86 2.03 2.91
N GLY A 64 -12.02 1.21 2.28
CA GLY A 64 -12.40 0.14 1.36
C GLY A 64 -11.50 -1.07 1.48
N TYR A 65 -11.71 -2.05 0.60
CA TYR A 65 -10.99 -3.33 0.56
C TYR A 65 -10.15 -3.44 -0.70
N GLN A 66 -8.94 -3.95 -0.57
CA GLN A 66 -8.01 -4.18 -1.67
C GLN A 66 -7.21 -5.47 -1.43
N ILE A 67 -7.04 -6.28 -2.49
CA ILE A 67 -6.13 -7.43 -2.45
C ILE A 67 -4.69 -6.92 -2.53
N ARG A 68 -3.84 -7.43 -1.64
CA ARG A 68 -2.39 -7.18 -1.62
C ARG A 68 -1.65 -8.49 -1.47
N THR A 69 -0.44 -8.55 -2.02
CA THR A 69 0.48 -9.65 -1.78
C THR A 69 1.03 -9.57 -0.36
N ARG A 70 1.19 -10.73 0.28
CA ARG A 70 1.76 -10.81 1.65
C ARG A 70 3.19 -10.29 1.69
N PRO A 71 3.59 -9.57 2.75
CA PRO A 71 4.94 -9.00 2.91
C PRO A 71 6.08 -10.01 2.74
N ALA A 72 5.86 -11.27 3.09
CA ALA A 72 6.83 -12.36 2.93
C ALA A 72 7.39 -12.49 1.50
N PHE A 73 6.62 -12.07 0.49
CA PHE A 73 6.99 -12.15 -0.91
C PHE A 73 7.60 -10.85 -1.47
N SER A 74 7.76 -9.80 -0.64
CA SER A 74 8.21 -8.47 -1.08
C SER A 74 9.54 -8.50 -1.82
N GLY A 75 10.52 -9.31 -1.37
CA GLY A 75 11.82 -9.45 -2.02
C GLY A 75 11.73 -9.91 -3.48
N TYR A 76 10.85 -10.85 -3.77
CA TYR A 76 10.61 -11.33 -5.14
C TYR A 76 9.90 -10.30 -6.01
N LEU A 77 8.93 -9.58 -5.42
CA LEU A 77 8.21 -8.53 -6.12
C LEU A 77 9.10 -7.34 -6.47
N HIS A 78 10.05 -6.98 -5.62
CA HIS A 78 11.04 -5.96 -5.93
C HIS A 78 11.94 -6.34 -7.12
N GLN A 79 12.27 -7.62 -7.29
CA GLN A 79 13.03 -8.10 -8.46
C GLN A 79 12.21 -8.05 -9.74
N LEU A 80 10.89 -8.31 -9.66
CA LEU A 80 9.97 -8.22 -10.79
C LEU A 80 9.73 -6.77 -11.24
N GLN A 81 9.59 -5.87 -10.28
CA GLN A 81 9.35 -4.46 -10.53
C GLN A 81 10.69 -3.73 -10.72
N ARG A 82 11.17 -3.63 -11.97
CA ARG A 82 12.34 -2.80 -12.32
C ARG A 82 12.06 -1.30 -12.22
N GLU A 83 10.84 -0.90 -11.92
CA GLU A 83 10.45 0.49 -11.81
C GLU A 83 10.92 1.12 -10.48
N ARG A 84 11.24 2.41 -10.55
CA ARG A 84 11.67 3.21 -9.40
C ARG A 84 10.62 3.13 -8.31
N THR A 85 10.97 2.53 -7.18
CA THR A 85 10.16 2.57 -5.96
C THR A 85 9.74 4.01 -5.68
N PHE A 86 8.47 4.22 -5.35
CA PHE A 86 7.97 5.52 -4.92
C PHE A 86 8.72 5.93 -3.65
N ARG A 87 9.66 6.87 -3.80
CA ARG A 87 10.45 7.38 -2.67
C ARG A 87 10.12 8.83 -2.42
N LEU A 88 9.85 9.16 -1.17
CA LEU A 88 9.78 10.54 -0.69
C LEU A 88 11.12 10.88 -0.02
N SER A 89 11.64 12.07 -0.29
CA SER A 89 12.78 12.58 0.46
C SER A 89 12.39 12.77 1.94
N ARG A 90 13.37 12.78 2.83
CA ARG A 90 13.16 13.03 4.27
C ARG A 90 12.39 14.33 4.50
N ALA A 91 12.76 15.42 3.80
CA ALA A 91 12.05 16.69 3.88
C ALA A 91 10.57 16.58 3.45
N ALA A 92 10.27 15.79 2.41
CA ALA A 92 8.89 15.56 1.96
C ALA A 92 8.09 14.74 2.98
N LEU A 93 8.69 13.71 3.60
CA LEU A 93 8.06 12.90 4.65
C LEU A 93 7.72 13.74 5.88
N GLU A 94 8.67 14.53 6.36
CA GLU A 94 8.47 15.39 7.53
C GLU A 94 7.41 16.47 7.26
N THR A 95 7.38 17.05 6.06
CA THR A 95 6.35 18.00 5.64
C THR A 95 4.98 17.34 5.56
N LEU A 96 4.92 16.15 4.97
CA LEU A 96 3.68 15.37 4.86
C LEU A 96 3.14 14.98 6.24
N ALA A 97 4.00 14.61 7.19
CA ALA A 97 3.63 14.35 8.56
C ALA A 97 2.99 15.57 9.22
N VAL A 98 3.61 16.77 9.10
CA VAL A 98 3.02 18.00 9.64
C VAL A 98 1.63 18.25 9.06
N VAL A 99 1.47 18.09 7.73
CA VAL A 99 0.15 18.23 7.08
C VAL A 99 -0.83 17.20 7.64
N ALA A 100 -0.45 15.93 7.76
CA ALA A 100 -1.34 14.86 8.23
C ALA A 100 -1.88 15.10 9.65
N TYR A 101 -1.01 15.56 10.56
CA TYR A 101 -1.39 15.79 11.96
C TYR A 101 -2.06 17.14 12.23
N ARG A 102 -1.87 18.14 11.36
CA ARG A 102 -2.34 19.51 11.58
C ARG A 102 -3.44 19.97 10.62
N GLN A 103 -3.82 19.11 9.68
CA GLN A 103 -4.82 19.47 8.66
C GLN A 103 -6.18 19.87 9.26
N PRO A 104 -6.88 20.86 8.64
CA PRO A 104 -6.44 21.66 7.50
C PRO A 104 -5.43 22.76 7.89
N VAL A 105 -4.31 22.86 7.19
CA VAL A 105 -3.17 23.73 7.55
C VAL A 105 -2.72 24.58 6.36
N THR A 106 -2.26 25.80 6.62
CA THR A 106 -1.70 26.68 5.58
C THR A 106 -0.20 26.41 5.38
N ARG A 107 0.32 26.84 4.21
CA ARG A 107 1.77 26.75 3.93
C ARG A 107 2.60 27.46 5.01
N ALA A 108 2.23 28.68 5.40
CA ALA A 108 2.97 29.46 6.39
C ALA A 108 3.04 28.74 7.77
N GLU A 109 1.97 28.05 8.17
CA GLU A 109 1.96 27.29 9.43
C GLU A 109 2.90 26.08 9.34
N VAL A 110 2.93 25.39 8.20
CA VAL A 110 3.85 24.25 8.00
C VAL A 110 5.31 24.75 7.98
N GLU A 111 5.59 25.86 7.28
CA GLU A 111 6.91 26.49 7.22
C GLU A 111 7.37 26.97 8.62
N ASN A 112 6.47 27.53 9.43
CA ASN A 112 6.78 27.90 10.82
C ASN A 112 7.20 26.71 11.69
N ILE A 113 6.59 25.54 11.49
CA ILE A 113 6.92 24.32 12.24
C ILE A 113 8.26 23.75 11.75
N ARG A 114 8.51 23.81 10.45
CA ARG A 114 9.68 23.21 9.80
C ARG A 114 10.91 24.13 9.78
N GLY A 115 10.71 25.45 9.89
CA GLY A 115 11.77 26.45 9.85
C GLY A 115 12.40 26.70 8.46
N VAL A 116 11.80 26.19 7.38
CA VAL A 116 12.32 26.29 6.00
C VAL A 116 11.21 26.56 4.99
N ASP A 117 11.57 27.10 3.83
CA ASP A 117 10.63 27.26 2.70
C ASP A 117 10.21 25.88 2.16
N LEU A 118 8.90 25.66 2.02
CA LEU A 118 8.33 24.39 1.60
C LEU A 118 7.50 24.47 0.32
N GLY A 119 7.54 25.56 -0.40
CA GLY A 119 6.73 25.77 -1.60
C GLY A 119 6.90 24.67 -2.65
N ALA A 120 8.13 24.28 -2.94
CA ALA A 120 8.43 23.19 -3.90
C ALA A 120 8.01 21.81 -3.35
N VAL A 121 8.25 21.57 -2.05
CA VAL A 121 7.90 20.29 -1.41
C VAL A 121 6.38 20.07 -1.38
N LEU A 122 5.62 21.07 -0.94
CA LEU A 122 4.15 21.01 -0.94
C LEU A 122 3.58 20.79 -2.33
N ARG A 123 4.12 21.50 -3.35
CA ARG A 123 3.73 21.30 -4.75
C ARG A 123 3.99 19.85 -5.18
N GLY A 124 5.16 19.31 -4.92
CA GLY A 124 5.49 17.91 -5.24
C GLY A 124 4.62 16.90 -4.52
N LEU A 125 4.16 17.16 -3.29
CA LEU A 125 3.20 16.33 -2.58
C LEU A 125 1.79 16.39 -3.19
N VAL A 126 1.37 17.58 -3.67
CA VAL A 126 0.08 17.73 -4.38
C VAL A 126 0.14 17.04 -5.75
N GLU A 127 1.21 17.20 -6.52
CA GLU A 127 1.41 16.52 -7.81
C GLU A 127 1.39 14.98 -7.68
N ARG A 128 1.90 14.46 -6.58
CA ARG A 128 1.85 13.02 -6.26
C ARG A 128 0.49 12.56 -5.72
N GLY A 129 -0.44 13.50 -5.52
CA GLY A 129 -1.78 13.22 -5.00
C GLY A 129 -1.80 12.80 -3.52
N LEU A 130 -0.75 13.05 -2.74
CA LEU A 130 -0.72 12.77 -1.30
C LEU A 130 -1.37 13.87 -0.48
N VAL A 131 -1.27 15.11 -0.95
CA VAL A 131 -1.85 16.31 -0.36
C VAL A 131 -2.80 16.95 -1.39
N ARG A 132 -3.87 17.54 -0.90
CA ARG A 132 -4.84 18.30 -1.70
C ARG A 132 -5.04 19.69 -1.13
N ILE A 133 -5.51 20.62 -1.94
CA ILE A 133 -6.05 21.90 -1.48
C ILE A 133 -7.46 21.63 -0.95
N ALA A 134 -7.67 21.91 0.34
CA ALA A 134 -8.95 21.71 1.02
C ALA A 134 -9.84 22.97 1.00
N GLY A 135 -9.31 24.10 0.54
CA GLY A 135 -9.99 25.39 0.49
C GLY A 135 -9.04 26.54 0.81
N HIS A 136 -9.58 27.64 1.31
CA HIS A 136 -8.84 28.82 1.73
C HIS A 136 -9.22 29.17 3.17
N ARG A 137 -8.27 29.73 3.91
CA ARG A 137 -8.57 30.27 5.24
C ARG A 137 -9.18 31.66 5.09
N ASP A 138 -10.18 31.99 5.88
CA ASP A 138 -10.86 33.28 5.83
C ASP A 138 -10.13 34.34 6.69
N ILE A 139 -8.94 34.74 6.21
CA ILE A 139 -8.08 35.79 6.76
C ILE A 139 -7.50 36.64 5.60
N PRO A 140 -6.98 37.84 5.86
CA PRO A 140 -6.32 38.63 4.83
C PRO A 140 -5.28 37.83 4.06
N GLY A 141 -5.29 37.94 2.72
CA GLY A 141 -4.46 37.14 1.82
C GLY A 141 -5.03 35.76 1.45
N ARG A 142 -6.13 35.30 2.08
CA ARG A 142 -6.87 34.05 1.81
C ARG A 142 -5.95 32.87 1.46
N PRO A 143 -5.02 32.49 2.35
CA PRO A 143 -4.05 31.45 2.06
C PRO A 143 -4.72 30.10 1.83
N LEU A 144 -4.12 29.28 0.96
CA LEU A 144 -4.55 27.91 0.68
C LEU A 144 -4.44 27.03 1.94
N LEU A 145 -5.45 26.18 2.14
CA LEU A 145 -5.47 25.12 3.14
C LEU A 145 -5.10 23.79 2.49
N TYR A 146 -4.19 23.08 3.12
CA TYR A 146 -3.71 21.76 2.68
C TYR A 146 -4.26 20.67 3.60
N ALA A 147 -4.61 19.53 3.01
CA ALA A 147 -5.04 18.32 3.72
C ALA A 147 -4.57 17.08 2.96
N THR A 148 -4.50 15.93 3.64
CA THR A 148 -4.19 14.64 3.02
C THR A 148 -5.33 14.16 2.12
N THR A 149 -5.07 13.14 1.32
CA THR A 149 -5.99 12.51 0.36
C THR A 149 -6.26 11.06 0.75
N LYS A 150 -7.18 10.39 0.02
CA LYS A 150 -7.35 8.93 0.12
C LYS A 150 -6.07 8.20 -0.29
N ARG A 151 -5.36 8.68 -1.32
CA ARG A 151 -4.10 8.10 -1.76
C ARG A 151 -3.02 8.13 -0.66
N PHE A 152 -3.01 9.13 0.20
CA PHE A 152 -2.16 9.14 1.40
C PHE A 152 -2.47 7.92 2.28
N LEU A 153 -3.75 7.67 2.60
CA LEU A 153 -4.16 6.52 3.40
C LEU A 153 -3.75 5.19 2.73
N GLU A 154 -3.96 5.07 1.42
CA GLU A 154 -3.57 3.88 0.63
C GLU A 154 -2.06 3.61 0.68
N VAL A 155 -1.24 4.65 0.49
CA VAL A 155 0.23 4.52 0.45
C VAL A 155 0.78 4.15 1.83
N PHE A 156 0.20 4.69 2.91
CA PHE A 156 0.65 4.43 4.27
C PHE A 156 -0.10 3.29 4.96
N GLY A 157 -1.11 2.70 4.32
CA GLY A 157 -1.82 1.52 4.83
C GLY A 157 -2.82 1.82 5.95
N PHE A 158 -3.34 3.04 6.03
CA PHE A 158 -4.36 3.42 7.02
C PHE A 158 -5.77 3.26 6.46
N SER A 159 -6.71 2.78 7.28
CA SER A 159 -8.13 2.73 6.89
C SER A 159 -8.77 4.11 7.00
N ARG A 160 -8.39 4.88 8.02
CA ARG A 160 -8.90 6.22 8.33
C ARG A 160 -7.78 7.12 8.84
N LEU A 161 -8.06 8.43 8.88
CA LEU A 161 -7.10 9.40 9.39
C LEU A 161 -6.85 9.23 10.89
N GLU A 162 -7.86 8.79 11.63
CA GLU A 162 -7.80 8.52 13.06
C GLU A 162 -6.88 7.35 13.42
N ASP A 163 -6.53 6.52 12.45
CA ASP A 163 -5.60 5.39 12.62
C ASP A 163 -4.13 5.85 12.64
N LEU A 164 -3.87 7.15 12.42
CA LEU A 164 -2.52 7.71 12.56
C LEU A 164 -2.04 7.56 14.01
N PRO A 165 -0.83 7.01 14.25
CA PRO A 165 -0.29 6.84 15.58
C PRO A 165 -0.15 8.17 16.31
N THR A 166 -0.43 8.19 17.60
CA THR A 166 -0.21 9.38 18.43
C THR A 166 1.29 9.67 18.58
N LEU A 167 1.65 10.91 18.92
CA LEU A 167 3.07 11.27 19.14
C LEU A 167 3.74 10.40 20.21
N ARG A 168 2.99 9.94 21.22
CA ARG A 168 3.51 9.03 22.27
C ARG A 168 3.80 7.64 21.70
N GLU A 169 2.90 7.09 20.90
CA GLU A 169 3.11 5.80 20.22
C GLU A 169 4.29 5.85 19.25
N ILE A 170 4.53 7.01 18.61
CA ILE A 170 5.71 7.19 17.75
C ILE A 170 6.99 7.15 18.56
N ASP A 171 7.04 7.80 19.75
CA ASP A 171 8.21 7.79 20.63
C ASP A 171 8.54 6.36 21.11
N ASP A 172 7.52 5.52 21.32
CA ASP A 172 7.68 4.12 21.72
C ASP A 172 8.17 3.23 20.54
N LEU A 173 7.82 3.60 19.29
CA LEU A 173 8.20 2.85 18.08
C LEU A 173 9.60 3.21 17.55
N VAL A 174 10.11 4.40 17.89
CA VAL A 174 11.42 4.86 17.43
C VAL A 174 12.45 4.56 18.51
N PRO A 175 13.39 3.61 18.29
CA PRO A 175 14.49 3.40 19.24
C PRO A 175 15.27 4.71 19.43
N PRO A 176 15.80 4.99 20.64
CA PRO A 176 16.51 6.22 20.91
C PRO A 176 17.64 6.41 19.91
N ARG A 177 17.65 7.56 19.23
CA ARG A 177 18.66 7.88 18.21
C ARG A 177 20.06 7.86 18.84
N VAL A 178 20.85 6.88 18.50
CA VAL A 178 22.28 6.83 18.85
C VAL A 178 23.05 7.52 17.72
N GLY A 179 23.41 8.79 17.94
CA GLY A 179 24.37 9.54 17.12
C GLY A 179 23.80 10.38 15.98
N PRO A 180 24.59 11.35 15.47
CA PRO A 180 24.17 12.21 14.37
C PRO A 180 24.09 11.41 13.05
N ALA A 181 22.92 11.44 12.42
CA ALA A 181 22.71 10.83 11.12
C ALA A 181 23.56 11.55 10.06
N SER A 182 24.42 10.81 9.36
CA SER A 182 25.11 11.30 8.17
C SER A 182 24.08 11.72 7.11
N GLU A 183 24.20 12.93 6.60
CA GLU A 183 23.45 13.44 5.48
C GLU A 183 23.72 12.56 4.26
N GLY A 184 22.74 11.81 3.78
CA GLY A 184 22.87 11.06 2.53
C GLY A 184 22.01 9.81 2.34
N GLU A 185 21.30 9.29 3.34
CA GLU A 185 20.46 8.12 3.13
C GLU A 185 18.99 8.50 2.83
N GLU A 186 18.61 8.32 1.58
CA GLU A 186 17.20 8.36 1.16
C GLU A 186 16.42 7.24 1.86
N ALA A 187 15.52 7.61 2.78
CA ALA A 187 14.66 6.67 3.46
C ALA A 187 13.69 5.99 2.47
N ALA A 188 13.86 4.69 2.28
CA ALA A 188 12.88 3.86 1.61
C ALA A 188 11.68 3.66 2.54
N ILE A 189 10.47 3.96 2.08
CA ILE A 189 9.25 3.62 2.81
C ILE A 189 9.07 2.11 2.70
N THR A 190 9.40 1.41 3.78
CA THR A 190 8.93 0.04 3.98
C THR A 190 7.57 0.15 4.70
N PRO A 191 6.48 -0.45 4.21
CA PRO A 191 5.23 -0.45 4.95
C PRO A 191 5.45 -1.10 6.31
N LEU A 192 4.96 -0.43 7.36
CA LEU A 192 4.93 -0.95 8.74
C LEU A 192 4.01 -2.17 8.77
N SER A 193 4.59 -3.35 8.68
CA SER A 193 4.17 -4.58 9.35
C SER A 193 4.94 -5.76 8.77
N ALA A 194 5.85 -6.30 9.54
CA ALA A 194 6.16 -7.73 9.58
C ALA A 194 7.34 -8.00 10.52
N GLU A 195 7.09 -8.20 11.77
CA GLU A 195 7.90 -9.13 12.55
C GLU A 195 7.59 -10.53 12.02
N GLY A 196 8.56 -11.15 11.40
CA GLY A 196 8.45 -12.51 10.84
C GLY A 196 9.21 -12.72 9.54
N ALA A 197 10.42 -12.16 9.39
CA ALA A 197 11.28 -12.53 8.28
C ALA A 197 11.83 -13.94 8.49
N VAL A 198 11.21 -14.91 7.84
CA VAL A 198 11.82 -16.22 7.61
C VAL A 198 12.95 -16.04 6.61
N ALA A 199 14.18 -16.38 7.02
CA ALA A 199 15.36 -16.39 6.16
C ALA A 199 15.11 -17.30 4.93
N PRO A 200 15.62 -16.91 3.74
CA PRO A 200 15.51 -17.75 2.55
C PRO A 200 16.23 -19.09 2.78
N PRO A 201 15.68 -20.21 2.28
CA PRO A 201 16.36 -21.50 2.40
C PRO A 201 17.69 -21.44 1.65
N SER A 202 18.75 -21.90 2.32
CA SER A 202 20.10 -22.05 1.81
C SER A 202 20.12 -22.89 0.53
N GLU A 203 20.82 -22.40 -0.49
CA GLU A 203 21.08 -23.08 -1.75
C GLU A 203 21.70 -24.46 -1.50
N THR A 204 21.07 -25.51 -2.00
CA THR A 204 21.65 -26.83 -2.15
C THR A 204 22.36 -26.87 -3.50
N PRO A 205 23.63 -27.32 -3.59
CA PRO A 205 24.35 -27.31 -4.84
C PRO A 205 23.77 -28.34 -5.82
N ALA A 206 23.59 -27.87 -7.05
CA ALA A 206 23.26 -28.70 -8.20
C ALA A 206 24.38 -29.71 -8.51
N SER A 207 24.06 -30.97 -8.43
CA SER A 207 24.83 -32.07 -8.98
C SER A 207 23.86 -33.15 -9.41
N GLU A 208 23.94 -33.48 -10.68
CA GLU A 208 23.28 -34.53 -11.46
C GLU A 208 22.19 -34.07 -12.44
N ALA A 209 22.68 -33.60 -13.57
CA ALA A 209 21.96 -33.67 -14.85
C ALA A 209 22.92 -34.20 -15.90
N ALA A 210 23.04 -35.51 -15.98
CA ALA A 210 23.60 -36.18 -17.14
C ALA A 210 22.62 -37.28 -17.58
N ASP A 211 22.41 -37.31 -18.86
CA ASP A 211 21.88 -38.43 -19.63
C ASP A 211 20.35 -38.61 -19.74
N PHE A 212 19.75 -37.86 -20.67
CA PHE A 212 18.62 -38.35 -21.46
C PHE A 212 18.63 -37.67 -22.84
N GLY A 213 19.69 -37.96 -23.63
CA GLY A 213 19.75 -37.65 -25.03
C GLY A 213 19.84 -38.94 -25.82
N ALA A 214 19.07 -39.05 -26.88
CA ALA A 214 19.06 -40.05 -27.93
C ALA A 214 18.01 -41.16 -27.81
N LYS A 215 16.85 -40.91 -28.40
CA LYS A 215 16.21 -41.81 -29.39
C LYS A 215 14.86 -41.22 -29.79
N LEU A 216 14.80 -40.72 -30.99
CA LEU A 216 13.71 -40.83 -31.96
C LEU A 216 14.08 -40.02 -33.20
N GLY A 217 14.95 -40.61 -33.99
CA GLY A 217 15.10 -40.27 -35.37
C GLY A 217 14.21 -41.20 -36.22
N GLY A 218 13.60 -40.63 -37.24
CA GLY A 218 13.14 -41.39 -38.39
C GLY A 218 11.65 -41.68 -38.45
N GLU A 219 10.90 -40.89 -39.19
CA GLU A 219 10.29 -41.42 -40.40
C GLU A 219 9.66 -40.25 -41.20
N ARG A 220 10.21 -40.10 -42.41
CA ARG A 220 9.59 -39.35 -43.51
C ARG A 220 8.46 -40.21 -44.09
N GLY A 221 7.35 -39.62 -44.37
CA GLY A 221 6.28 -40.18 -45.18
C GLY A 221 5.60 -39.06 -45.92
N GLU A 222 6.07 -38.85 -47.17
CA GLU A 222 5.31 -38.17 -48.22
C GLU A 222 3.99 -38.90 -48.46
N LEU A 223 2.93 -38.16 -48.77
CA LEU A 223 2.07 -38.37 -49.94
C LEU A 223 0.77 -37.55 -49.85
N HIS A 224 0.60 -36.77 -50.91
CA HIS A 224 -0.54 -36.15 -51.59
C HIS A 224 -1.20 -34.95 -50.93
#